data_21d88704f725bdd8c4428934514be24b
#
_entry.id   21d88704f725bdd8c4428934514be24b
#
_cell.length_a   1.000
_cell.length_b   1.000
_cell.length_c   1.000
_cell.angle_alpha   90.00
_cell.angle_beta   90.00
_cell.angle_gamma   90.00
#
_symmetry.space_group_name_H-M   'P 1'
#
loop_
_entity.id
_entity.type
_entity.pdbx_description
1 polymer ?
#
loop_
_entity_poly.entity_id
_entity_poly.type
_entity_poly.pdbx_seq_one_letter_code
_entity_poly.pdbx_strand_id
1 'polypeptide(L)'
;MNITEKDAEEKFKEGQKAITKSFFKFKFSADYLEGSEKFKEAGKLYRKLKNYPKSIESFNQAIICYKKLNEYYESGNCYLENK
;
A
#
# COMPACT_ATOMS: atom_id res chain seq x y z
N MET A 1 12.54 -17.37 -13.62
CA MET A 1 12.96 -16.27 -12.75
C MET A 1 12.61 -16.59 -11.30
N ASN A 2 13.57 -16.45 -10.42
CA ASN A 2 13.39 -16.82 -9.03
C ASN A 2 12.91 -15.64 -8.19
N ILE A 3 11.71 -15.78 -7.64
CA ILE A 3 11.18 -14.81 -6.71
C ILE A 3 11.64 -15.19 -5.31
N THR A 4 12.15 -14.23 -4.56
CA THR A 4 12.62 -14.47 -3.20
C THR A 4 11.79 -13.69 -2.20
N GLU A 5 11.90 -14.07 -0.92
CA GLU A 5 11.21 -13.33 0.14
C GLU A 5 11.73 -11.89 0.23
N LYS A 6 12.98 -11.67 -0.16
CA LYS A 6 13.54 -10.33 -0.19
C LYS A 6 12.79 -9.45 -1.18
N ASP A 7 12.40 -10.00 -2.33
CA ASP A 7 11.63 -9.24 -3.32
C ASP A 7 10.29 -8.80 -2.74
N ALA A 8 9.60 -9.72 -2.07
CA ALA A 8 8.32 -9.42 -1.46
C ALA A 8 8.48 -8.39 -0.33
N GLU A 9 9.51 -8.54 0.47
CA GLU A 9 9.79 -7.63 1.57
C GLU A 9 10.08 -6.23 1.08
N GLU A 10 10.79 -6.10 -0.04
CA GLU A 10 11.06 -4.80 -0.64
C GLU A 10 9.77 -4.09 -1.04
N LYS A 11 8.85 -4.83 -1.64
CA LYS A 11 7.55 -4.25 -2.02
C LYS A 11 6.76 -3.81 -0.79
N PHE A 12 6.78 -4.62 0.26
CA PHE A 12 6.11 -4.28 1.49
C PHE A 12 6.69 -2.98 2.09
N LYS A 13 8.00 -2.87 2.12
CA LYS A 13 8.68 -1.68 2.63
C LYS A 13 8.40 -0.46 1.77
N GLU A 14 8.30 -0.62 0.46
CA GLU A 14 7.94 0.47 -0.43
C GLU A 14 6.53 0.99 -0.12
N GLY A 15 5.61 0.07 0.18
CA GLY A 15 4.27 0.45 0.60
C GLY A 15 4.28 1.25 1.89
N GLN A 16 5.02 0.78 2.89
CA GLN A 16 5.15 1.50 4.15
C GLN A 16 5.75 2.89 3.96
N LYS A 17 6.75 2.98 3.09
CA LYS A 17 7.40 4.25 2.80
C LYS A 17 6.45 5.24 2.15
N ALA A 18 5.63 4.74 1.22
CA ALA A 18 4.68 5.60 0.52
C ALA A 18 3.70 6.24 1.48
N ILE A 19 3.11 5.44 2.38
CA ILE A 19 2.13 5.99 3.31
C ILE A 19 2.78 6.87 4.37
N THR A 20 4.04 6.60 4.72
CA THR A 20 4.76 7.46 5.66
C THR A 20 5.01 8.84 5.05
N LYS A 21 5.34 8.89 3.76
CA LYS A 21 5.57 10.16 3.07
C LYS A 21 4.35 11.07 3.08
N SER A 22 3.16 10.50 3.10
CA SER A 22 1.94 11.29 3.05
C SER A 22 1.80 12.27 4.22
N PHE A 23 2.41 11.95 5.37
CA PHE A 23 2.39 12.82 6.53
C PHE A 23 3.21 14.09 6.33
N PHE A 24 4.18 14.04 5.41
CA PHE A 24 5.09 15.16 5.23
C PHE A 24 4.81 15.98 3.97
N LYS A 25 4.19 15.36 2.96
CA LYS A 25 4.05 16.01 1.66
C LYS A 25 2.62 16.36 1.27
N PHE A 26 1.66 16.04 2.09
CA PHE A 26 0.25 16.35 1.84
C PHE A 26 -0.30 15.78 0.54
N LYS A 27 0.29 14.70 0.05
CA LYS A 27 -0.19 14.01 -1.14
C LYS A 27 -0.91 12.72 -0.75
N PHE A 28 -1.88 12.88 0.12
CA PHE A 28 -2.53 11.76 0.79
C PHE A 28 -3.08 10.70 -0.18
N SER A 29 -3.90 11.11 -1.14
CA SER A 29 -4.53 10.13 -2.02
C SER A 29 -3.51 9.42 -2.91
N ALA A 30 -2.56 10.16 -3.50
CA ALA A 30 -1.54 9.56 -4.36
C ALA A 30 -0.66 8.60 -3.57
N ASP A 31 -0.24 9.00 -2.37
CA ASP A 31 0.65 8.16 -1.56
C ASP A 31 -0.04 6.91 -1.04
N TYR A 32 -1.30 7.02 -0.64
CA TYR A 32 -2.04 5.83 -0.20
C TYR A 32 -2.40 4.91 -1.36
N LEU A 33 -2.65 5.47 -2.54
CA LEU A 33 -2.86 4.65 -3.72
C LEU A 33 -1.59 3.88 -4.08
N GLU A 34 -0.45 4.57 -4.10
CA GLU A 34 0.84 3.92 -4.35
C GLU A 34 1.12 2.85 -3.30
N GLY A 35 0.86 3.17 -2.03
CA GLY A 35 1.06 2.21 -0.95
C GLY A 35 0.22 0.96 -1.14
N SER A 36 -1.05 1.13 -1.51
CA SER A 36 -1.94 0.00 -1.71
C SER A 36 -1.44 -0.91 -2.84
N GLU A 37 -0.92 -0.31 -3.91
CA GLU A 37 -0.38 -1.08 -5.02
C GLU A 37 0.85 -1.88 -4.61
N LYS A 38 1.75 -1.25 -3.84
CA LYS A 38 2.95 -1.93 -3.37
C LYS A 38 2.61 -3.08 -2.40
N PHE A 39 1.66 -2.85 -1.50
CA PHE A 39 1.22 -3.90 -0.58
C PHE A 39 0.57 -5.05 -1.34
N LYS A 40 -0.21 -4.76 -2.37
CA LYS A 40 -0.81 -5.81 -3.21
C LYS A 40 0.27 -6.62 -3.91
N GLU A 41 1.27 -5.97 -4.47
CA GLU A 41 2.38 -6.66 -5.11
C GLU A 41 3.10 -7.56 -4.12
N ALA A 42 3.36 -7.05 -2.90
CA ALA A 42 3.98 -7.86 -1.87
C ALA A 42 3.14 -9.09 -1.53
N GLY A 43 1.83 -8.88 -1.40
CA GLY A 43 0.91 -9.98 -1.11
C GLY A 43 0.97 -11.07 -2.17
N LYS A 44 0.99 -10.67 -3.44
CA LYS A 44 1.08 -11.61 -4.55
C LYS A 44 2.39 -12.39 -4.53
N LEU A 45 3.50 -11.70 -4.25
CA LEU A 45 4.80 -12.34 -4.19
C LEU A 45 4.89 -13.32 -3.04
N TYR A 46 4.44 -12.91 -1.85
CA TYR A 46 4.42 -13.82 -0.70
C TYR A 46 3.55 -15.04 -0.96
N ARG A 47 2.43 -14.86 -1.66
CA ARG A 47 1.56 -15.97 -2.00
C ARG A 47 2.27 -16.96 -2.92
N LYS A 48 3.01 -16.45 -3.91
CA LYS A 48 3.78 -17.30 -4.81
C LYS A 48 4.85 -18.08 -4.06
N LEU A 49 5.40 -17.48 -3.02
CA LEU A 49 6.39 -18.12 -2.15
C LEU A 49 5.75 -19.05 -1.11
N LYS A 50 4.43 -19.12 -1.12
CA LYS A 50 3.65 -19.92 -0.16
C LYS A 50 3.80 -19.43 1.28
N ASN A 51 4.20 -18.20 1.44
CA ASN A 51 4.23 -17.56 2.75
C ASN A 51 2.88 -16.87 2.99
N TYR A 52 1.89 -17.68 3.32
CA TYR A 52 0.52 -17.21 3.43
C TYR A 52 0.28 -16.20 4.55
N PRO A 53 0.88 -16.36 5.73
CA PRO A 53 0.69 -15.34 6.78
C PRO A 53 1.13 -13.94 6.33
N LYS A 54 2.27 -13.84 5.67
CA LYS A 54 2.76 -12.56 5.19
C LYS A 54 1.97 -12.06 3.98
N SER A 55 1.47 -12.97 3.17
CA SER A 55 0.60 -12.60 2.06
C SER A 55 -0.67 -11.94 2.60
N ILE A 56 -1.29 -12.56 3.59
CA ILE A 56 -2.49 -12.02 4.22
C ILE A 56 -2.22 -10.66 4.86
N GLU A 57 -1.11 -10.53 5.57
CA GLU A 57 -0.73 -9.27 6.19
C GLU A 57 -0.59 -8.17 5.14
N SER A 58 0.06 -8.48 4.02
CA SER A 58 0.27 -7.51 2.94
C SER A 58 -1.06 -7.07 2.33
N PHE A 59 -1.95 -8.02 2.03
CA PHE A 59 -3.25 -7.67 1.48
C PHE A 59 -4.10 -6.88 2.48
N ASN A 60 -3.98 -7.20 3.77
CA ASN A 60 -4.68 -6.43 4.80
C ASN A 60 -4.20 -4.99 4.84
N GLN A 61 -2.89 -4.77 4.66
CA GLN A 61 -2.37 -3.41 4.59
C GLN A 61 -2.91 -2.67 3.37
N ALA A 62 -3.05 -3.36 2.24
CA ALA A 62 -3.65 -2.76 1.05
C ALA A 62 -5.09 -2.35 1.32
N ILE A 63 -5.83 -3.21 2.01
CA ILE A 63 -7.22 -2.92 2.37
C ILE A 63 -7.29 -1.68 3.28
N ILE A 64 -6.39 -1.58 4.23
CA ILE A 64 -6.33 -0.42 5.11
C ILE A 64 -6.09 0.85 4.30
N CYS A 65 -5.20 0.78 3.29
CA CYS A 65 -4.96 1.93 2.41
C CYS A 65 -6.22 2.34 1.65
N TYR A 66 -6.95 1.36 1.11
CA TYR A 66 -8.20 1.65 0.40
C TYR A 66 -9.24 2.26 1.34
N LYS A 67 -9.31 1.77 2.55
CA LYS A 67 -10.22 2.31 3.55
C LYS A 67 -9.90 3.77 3.86
N LYS A 68 -8.63 4.06 4.04
CA LYS A 68 -8.18 5.43 4.28
C LYS A 68 -8.50 6.34 3.10
N LEU A 69 -8.30 5.85 1.89
CA LEU A 69 -8.63 6.60 0.68
C LEU A 69 -10.13 6.90 0.62
N ASN A 70 -10.94 5.90 0.93
CA ASN A 70 -12.38 6.07 0.90
C ASN A 70 -12.85 7.11 1.91
N GLU A 71 -12.30 7.05 3.12
CA GLU A 71 -12.60 8.04 4.17
C GLU A 71 -12.19 9.44 3.74
N TYR A 72 -11.04 9.54 3.09
CA TYR A 72 -10.53 10.81 2.59
C TYR A 72 -11.47 11.41 1.54
N TYR A 73 -11.92 10.60 0.58
CA TYR A 73 -12.84 11.06 -0.45
C TYR A 73 -14.19 11.43 0.14
N GLU A 74 -14.68 10.66 1.09
CA GLU A 74 -15.95 10.94 1.74
C GLU A 74 -15.93 12.24 2.53
N SER A 75 -14.77 12.60 3.08
CA SER A 75 -14.62 13.85 3.83
C SER A 75 -14.53 15.08 2.93
N GLY A 76 -14.41 14.89 1.61
CA GLY A 76 -14.29 15.98 0.67
C GLY A 76 -12.88 16.54 0.52
N ASN A 77 -11.91 15.99 1.24
CA ASN A 77 -10.54 16.50 1.18
C ASN A 77 -9.90 16.32 -0.21
N CYS A 78 -10.34 15.30 -0.94
CA CYS A 78 -9.82 15.07 -2.30
C CYS A 78 -10.12 16.24 -3.22
N TYR A 79 -11.22 16.93 -2.97
CA TYR A 79 -11.61 18.10 -3.74
C TYR A 79 -10.56 19.20 -3.61
N LEU A 80 -10.07 19.41 -2.39
CA LEU A 80 -9.04 20.42 -2.14
C LEU A 80 -7.71 20.02 -2.77
N GLU A 81 -7.39 18.74 -2.73
CA GLU A 81 -6.15 18.23 -3.30
C GLU A 81 -6.09 18.42 -4.81
N ASN A 82 -7.22 18.32 -5.49
CA ASN A 82 -7.29 18.43 -6.94
C ASN A 82 -7.22 19.86 -7.45
N LYS A 83 -7.17 20.80 -6.56
CA LYS A 83 -6.98 22.18 -6.93
C LYS A 83 -5.53 22.57 -6.92
#